data_637527eee8027072713f31e977965e3d
#
_entry.id   637527eee8027072713f31e977965e3d
#
_cell.length_a   1.000
_cell.length_b   1.000
_cell.length_c   1.000
_cell.angle_alpha   90.00
_cell.angle_beta   90.00
_cell.angle_gamma   90.00
#
_symmetry.space_group_name_H-M   'P 1'
#
loop_
_entity.id
_entity.type
_entity.pdbx_description
1 polymer ?
#
loop_
_entity_poly.entity_id
_entity_poly.type
_entity_poly.pdbx_seq_one_letter_code
_entity_poly.pdbx_strand_id
1 'polypeptide(L)'
;AGLTVAVLGGGDNAFENFVYVRNRGARQVDLYARTVRAQQQWVARAGTEGVRVGPYRVDPAARTVDGRAYDLILVFYGWEPQADFADSLGLERDSRGYLRTDFATAQTSLPDVYAIGEVADRMHPCVVTSLADGVTAAKAIQRRWERPAPPR
;
A
#
# COMPACT_ATOMS: atom_id res chain seq x y z
N ALA A 1 10.13 10.08 22.42
CA ALA A 1 11.44 9.57 22.85
C ALA A 1 11.23 8.52 23.96
N GLY A 2 12.13 7.53 24.05
CA GLY A 2 12.15 6.55 25.14
C GLY A 2 11.19 5.37 25.03
N LEU A 3 10.37 5.26 23.99
CA LEU A 3 9.45 4.13 23.77
C LEU A 3 10.19 2.90 23.27
N THR A 4 9.64 1.72 23.62
CA THR A 4 9.95 0.45 22.95
C THR A 4 8.96 0.23 21.81
N VAL A 5 9.44 -0.02 20.60
CA VAL A 5 8.61 -0.09 19.41
C VAL A 5 8.86 -1.39 18.66
N ALA A 6 7.79 -2.10 18.31
CA ALA A 6 7.83 -3.18 17.33
C ALA A 6 7.37 -2.66 15.97
N VAL A 7 8.09 -2.99 14.91
CA VAL A 7 7.73 -2.73 13.52
C VAL A 7 7.49 -4.07 12.85
N LEU A 8 6.30 -4.27 12.28
CA LEU A 8 5.87 -5.53 11.69
C LEU A 8 5.75 -5.39 10.18
N GLY A 9 6.51 -6.17 9.43
CA GLY A 9 6.48 -6.19 7.97
C GLY A 9 7.84 -6.42 7.36
N GLY A 10 7.89 -6.85 6.10
CA GLY A 10 9.13 -7.19 5.39
C GLY A 10 9.39 -6.37 4.13
N GLY A 11 8.55 -5.37 3.82
CA GLY A 11 8.73 -4.46 2.69
C GLY A 11 9.42 -3.15 3.05
N ASP A 12 9.61 -2.29 2.05
CA ASP A 12 10.29 -1.00 2.18
C ASP A 12 9.73 -0.15 3.32
N ASN A 13 8.40 -0.01 3.41
CA ASN A 13 7.74 0.79 4.45
C ASN A 13 8.10 0.34 5.87
N ALA A 14 8.21 -0.98 6.11
CA ALA A 14 8.59 -1.49 7.42
C ALA A 14 10.04 -1.13 7.76
N PHE A 15 10.97 -1.36 6.83
CA PHE A 15 12.39 -1.08 7.03
C PHE A 15 12.68 0.42 7.14
N GLU A 16 12.04 1.24 6.32
CA GLU A 16 12.14 2.70 6.39
C GLU A 16 11.65 3.22 7.75
N ASN A 17 10.48 2.78 8.20
CA ASN A 17 9.93 3.19 9.48
C ASN A 17 10.74 2.65 10.66
N PHE A 18 11.32 1.46 10.57
CA PHE A 18 12.25 0.96 11.57
C PHE A 18 13.46 1.91 11.73
N VAL A 19 14.09 2.31 10.63
CA VAL A 19 15.21 3.26 10.63
C VAL A 19 14.76 4.63 11.15
N TYR A 20 13.60 5.10 10.69
CA TYR A 20 13.04 6.39 11.10
C TYR A 20 12.81 6.45 12.61
N VAL A 21 12.10 5.47 13.18
CA VAL A 21 11.76 5.44 14.61
C VAL A 21 13.03 5.32 15.48
N ARG A 22 14.00 4.50 15.06
CA ARG A 22 15.30 4.38 15.74
C ARG A 22 16.02 5.73 15.80
N ASN A 23 16.02 6.48 14.69
CA ASN A 23 16.67 7.79 14.61
C ASN A 23 15.91 8.89 15.39
N ARG A 24 14.65 8.66 15.76
CA ARG A 24 13.83 9.57 16.58
C ARG A 24 13.97 9.34 18.08
N GLY A 25 14.94 8.54 18.51
CA GLY A 25 15.27 8.36 19.92
C GLY A 25 14.32 7.41 20.67
N ALA A 26 13.78 6.40 19.97
CA ALA A 26 13.17 5.27 20.66
C ALA A 26 14.22 4.56 21.51
N ARG A 27 13.82 4.08 22.69
CA ARG A 27 14.72 3.33 23.58
C ARG A 27 15.15 2.00 22.96
N GLN A 28 14.23 1.36 22.26
CA GLN A 28 14.45 0.12 21.55
C GLN A 28 13.47 0.04 20.38
N VAL A 29 13.96 -0.46 19.23
CA VAL A 29 13.11 -0.79 18.08
C VAL A 29 13.45 -2.20 17.63
N ASP A 30 12.45 -3.06 17.53
CA ASP A 30 12.58 -4.40 16.93
C ASP A 30 11.72 -4.46 15.65
N LEU A 31 12.30 -4.95 14.56
CA LEU A 31 11.59 -5.22 13.32
C LEU A 31 11.36 -6.73 13.18
N TYR A 32 10.12 -7.11 12.91
CA TYR A 32 9.71 -8.48 12.68
C TYR A 32 9.22 -8.66 11.24
N ALA A 33 9.88 -9.53 10.49
CA ALA A 33 9.56 -9.82 9.11
C ALA A 33 9.47 -11.33 8.88
N ARG A 34 8.37 -11.85 8.33
CA ARG A 34 8.32 -13.26 7.92
C ARG A 34 9.30 -13.56 6.81
N THR A 35 9.38 -12.64 5.85
CA THR A 35 10.31 -12.63 4.72
C THR A 35 10.74 -11.20 4.44
N VAL A 36 11.97 -10.99 4.00
CA VAL A 36 12.47 -9.67 3.61
C VAL A 36 12.23 -9.48 2.11
N ARG A 37 11.50 -8.41 1.77
CA ARG A 37 11.19 -7.98 0.40
C ARG A 37 11.61 -6.53 0.16
N ALA A 38 12.14 -5.89 1.18
CA ALA A 38 12.62 -4.52 1.10
C ALA A 38 13.84 -4.42 0.18
N GLN A 39 13.99 -3.26 -0.45
CA GLN A 39 15.15 -2.94 -1.27
C GLN A 39 16.43 -3.00 -0.43
N GLN A 40 17.52 -3.43 -1.05
CA GLN A 40 18.81 -3.63 -0.38
C GLN A 40 19.31 -2.38 0.36
N GLN A 41 19.04 -1.20 -0.16
CA GLN A 41 19.40 0.06 0.50
C GLN A 41 18.75 0.22 1.88
N TRP A 42 17.48 -0.19 2.04
CA TRP A 42 16.79 -0.13 3.32
C TRP A 42 17.29 -1.21 4.27
N VAL A 43 17.53 -2.42 3.75
CA VAL A 43 18.11 -3.52 4.52
C VAL A 43 19.49 -3.14 5.05
N ALA A 44 20.34 -2.55 4.22
CA ALA A 44 21.67 -2.08 4.61
C ALA A 44 21.62 -0.98 5.68
N ARG A 45 20.68 -0.02 5.57
CA ARG A 45 20.50 1.05 6.57
C ARG A 45 19.94 0.53 7.90
N ALA A 46 19.08 -0.47 7.85
CA ALA A 46 18.54 -1.12 9.06
C ALA A 46 19.64 -1.86 9.83
N GLY A 47 20.54 -2.51 9.11
CA GLY A 47 21.52 -3.42 9.70
C GLY A 47 20.84 -4.69 10.22
N THR A 48 21.53 -5.40 11.12
CA THR A 48 21.02 -6.66 11.71
C THR A 48 20.50 -6.50 13.13
N GLU A 49 20.90 -5.44 13.83
CA GLU A 49 20.49 -5.21 15.22
C GLU A 49 19.00 -4.87 15.30
N GLY A 50 18.27 -5.63 16.11
CA GLY A 50 16.82 -5.48 16.24
C GLY A 50 16.00 -6.06 15.07
N VAL A 51 16.62 -6.59 14.01
CA VAL A 51 15.92 -7.22 12.89
C VAL A 51 15.76 -8.71 13.13
N ARG A 52 14.50 -9.18 13.13
CA ARG A 52 14.12 -10.59 13.35
C ARG A 52 13.39 -11.11 12.12
N VAL A 53 13.95 -12.09 11.44
CA VAL A 53 13.39 -12.71 10.25
C VAL A 53 12.91 -14.12 10.57
N GLY A 54 11.66 -14.41 10.26
CA GLY A 54 11.02 -15.69 10.50
C GLY A 54 9.56 -15.53 10.98
N PRO A 55 8.88 -16.65 11.30
CA PRO A 55 7.56 -16.61 11.87
C PRO A 55 7.56 -15.91 13.23
N TYR A 56 6.51 -15.14 13.51
CA TYR A 56 6.28 -14.51 14.82
C TYR A 56 4.78 -14.47 15.14
N ARG A 57 4.48 -14.30 16.42
CA ARG A 57 3.11 -14.20 16.94
C ARG A 57 2.88 -12.82 17.54
N VAL A 58 1.73 -12.25 17.28
CA VAL A 58 1.31 -10.94 17.81
C VAL A 58 0.10 -11.15 18.69
N ASP A 59 0.12 -10.58 19.88
CA ASP A 59 -1.05 -10.38 20.72
C ASP A 59 -1.35 -8.87 20.80
N PRO A 60 -2.35 -8.38 20.03
CA PRO A 60 -2.68 -6.97 20.00
C PRO A 60 -3.24 -6.45 21.35
N ALA A 61 -3.96 -7.30 22.09
CA ALA A 61 -4.56 -6.92 23.37
C ALA A 61 -3.49 -6.71 24.44
N ALA A 62 -2.52 -7.62 24.52
CA ALA A 62 -1.38 -7.52 25.42
C ALA A 62 -0.27 -6.60 24.88
N ARG A 63 -0.35 -6.15 23.65
CA ARG A 63 0.72 -5.42 22.94
C ARG A 63 2.06 -6.15 22.98
N THR A 64 2.04 -7.45 22.66
CA THR A 64 3.26 -8.26 22.63
C THR A 64 3.53 -8.84 21.27
N VAL A 65 4.81 -9.04 20.96
CA VAL A 65 5.29 -9.83 19.81
C VAL A 65 6.24 -10.89 20.36
N ASP A 66 5.94 -12.17 20.11
CA ASP A 66 6.64 -13.33 20.66
C ASP A 66 6.81 -13.23 22.20
N GLY A 67 5.76 -12.77 22.90
CA GLY A 67 5.76 -12.59 24.34
C GLY A 67 6.51 -11.37 24.87
N ARG A 68 7.17 -10.59 24.00
CA ARG A 68 7.84 -9.34 24.38
C ARG A 68 6.87 -8.17 24.29
N ALA A 69 6.74 -7.39 25.36
CA ALA A 69 5.87 -6.22 25.42
C ALA A 69 6.50 -4.99 24.76
N TYR A 70 5.66 -4.19 24.09
CA TYR A 70 6.02 -2.96 23.41
C TYR A 70 5.05 -1.83 23.78
N ASP A 71 5.58 -0.61 23.86
CA ASP A 71 4.75 0.58 24.06
C ASP A 71 3.94 0.89 22.78
N LEU A 72 4.50 0.58 21.61
CA LEU A 72 3.89 0.81 20.30
C LEU A 72 4.19 -0.34 19.35
N ILE A 73 3.19 -0.76 18.59
CA ILE A 73 3.33 -1.71 17.48
C ILE A 73 2.89 -1.01 16.20
N LEU A 74 3.79 -0.91 15.23
CA LEU A 74 3.54 -0.39 13.88
C LEU A 74 3.42 -1.54 12.90
N VAL A 75 2.36 -1.56 12.09
CA VAL A 75 2.04 -2.68 11.19
C VAL A 75 2.12 -2.23 9.74
N PHE A 76 2.95 -2.94 8.93
CA PHE A 76 3.17 -2.66 7.52
C PHE A 76 3.03 -3.96 6.69
N TYR A 77 1.81 -4.53 6.68
CA TYR A 77 1.55 -5.82 6.00
C TYR A 77 1.20 -5.68 4.52
N GLY A 78 1.10 -4.47 4.02
CA GLY A 78 0.69 -4.15 2.66
C GLY A 78 -0.62 -3.38 2.62
N TRP A 79 -1.28 -3.42 1.48
CA TRP A 79 -2.45 -2.61 1.17
C TRP A 79 -3.59 -3.52 0.72
N GLU A 80 -4.79 -3.17 1.13
CA GLU A 80 -6.04 -3.72 0.62
C GLU A 80 -6.88 -2.58 0.06
N PRO A 81 -7.45 -2.71 -1.15
CA PRO A 81 -8.24 -1.62 -1.73
C PRO A 81 -9.53 -1.42 -0.96
N GLN A 82 -9.83 -0.19 -0.57
CA GLN A 82 -11.12 0.18 0.02
C GLN A 82 -12.10 0.54 -1.11
N ALA A 83 -12.57 -0.47 -1.83
CA ALA A 83 -13.41 -0.30 -3.03
C ALA A 83 -14.85 -0.79 -2.85
N ASP A 84 -15.30 -1.06 -1.64
CA ASP A 84 -16.65 -1.59 -1.32
C ASP A 84 -17.74 -0.60 -1.66
N PHE A 85 -17.44 0.70 -1.64
CA PHE A 85 -18.37 1.76 -2.07
C PHE A 85 -18.87 1.59 -3.51
N ALA A 86 -18.14 0.84 -4.34
CA ALA A 86 -18.47 0.59 -5.74
C ALA A 86 -19.11 -0.79 -6.00
N ASP A 87 -19.40 -1.58 -4.96
CA ASP A 87 -19.95 -2.95 -5.10
C ASP A 87 -21.27 -2.99 -5.85
N SER A 88 -22.13 -1.98 -5.64
CA SER A 88 -23.41 -1.88 -6.33
C SER A 88 -23.30 -1.73 -7.85
N LEU A 89 -22.14 -1.34 -8.36
CA LEU A 89 -21.86 -1.21 -9.79
C LEU A 89 -21.42 -2.52 -10.46
N GLY A 90 -21.11 -3.56 -9.69
CA GLY A 90 -20.66 -4.86 -10.22
C GLY A 90 -19.39 -4.79 -11.06
N LEU A 91 -18.45 -3.90 -10.72
CA LEU A 91 -17.22 -3.70 -11.46
C LEU A 91 -16.28 -4.91 -11.33
N GLU A 92 -15.59 -5.26 -12.42
CA GLU A 92 -14.59 -6.29 -12.39
C GLU A 92 -13.43 -5.94 -11.45
N ARG A 93 -12.96 -6.94 -10.70
CA ARG A 93 -11.82 -6.82 -9.79
C ARG A 93 -10.71 -7.81 -10.17
N ASP A 94 -9.48 -7.49 -9.81
CA ASP A 94 -8.37 -8.44 -9.89
C ASP A 94 -8.39 -9.41 -8.69
N SER A 95 -7.45 -10.36 -8.67
CA SER A 95 -7.33 -11.37 -7.59
C SER A 95 -6.97 -10.76 -6.22
N ARG A 96 -6.57 -9.49 -6.16
CA ARG A 96 -6.24 -8.75 -4.94
C ARG A 96 -7.37 -7.82 -4.50
N GLY A 97 -8.49 -7.76 -5.27
CA GLY A 97 -9.64 -6.92 -4.99
C GLY A 97 -9.61 -5.51 -5.62
N TYR A 98 -8.57 -5.14 -6.36
CA TYR A 98 -8.49 -3.87 -7.06
C TYR A 98 -9.43 -3.81 -8.25
N LEU A 99 -10.01 -2.64 -8.53
CA LEU A 99 -10.87 -2.42 -9.68
C LEU A 99 -10.05 -2.51 -10.98
N ARG A 100 -10.48 -3.39 -11.89
CA ARG A 100 -9.87 -3.51 -13.21
C ARG A 100 -10.18 -2.31 -14.08
N THR A 101 -9.17 -1.77 -14.75
CA THR A 101 -9.32 -0.65 -15.67
C THR A 101 -8.52 -0.87 -16.94
N ASP A 102 -8.99 -0.29 -18.03
CA ASP A 102 -8.17 -0.13 -19.22
C ASP A 102 -6.99 0.82 -18.96
N PHE A 103 -5.79 0.39 -19.32
CA PHE A 103 -4.56 1.13 -18.98
C PHE A 103 -4.50 2.50 -19.65
N ALA A 104 -4.99 2.64 -20.89
CA ALA A 104 -4.89 3.88 -21.66
C ALA A 104 -5.95 4.92 -21.27
N THR A 105 -7.07 4.50 -20.69
CA THR A 105 -8.23 5.36 -20.43
C THR A 105 -8.65 5.45 -18.99
N ALA A 106 -8.22 4.52 -18.13
CA ALA A 106 -8.72 4.34 -16.78
C ALA A 106 -10.21 3.92 -16.69
N GLN A 107 -10.85 3.55 -17.81
CA GLN A 107 -12.22 3.08 -17.81
C GLN A 107 -12.32 1.68 -17.20
N THR A 108 -13.33 1.47 -16.36
CA THR A 108 -13.63 0.18 -15.74
C THR A 108 -14.33 -0.78 -16.72
N SER A 109 -14.77 -1.95 -16.23
CA SER A 109 -15.62 -2.88 -17.00
C SER A 109 -16.96 -2.29 -17.39
N LEU A 110 -17.43 -1.26 -16.69
CA LEU A 110 -18.67 -0.56 -17.00
C LEU A 110 -18.38 0.69 -17.85
N PRO A 111 -19.05 0.86 -19.02
CA PRO A 111 -18.87 2.05 -19.83
C PRO A 111 -19.18 3.34 -19.06
N ASP A 112 -18.37 4.38 -19.31
CA ASP A 112 -18.49 5.70 -18.68
C ASP A 112 -18.18 5.76 -17.18
N VAL A 113 -17.70 4.66 -16.60
CA VAL A 113 -17.23 4.59 -15.24
C VAL A 113 -15.70 4.44 -15.25
N TYR A 114 -15.01 5.31 -14.54
CA TYR A 114 -13.56 5.37 -14.49
C TYR A 114 -13.10 5.17 -13.05
N ALA A 115 -12.03 4.41 -12.86
CA ALA A 115 -11.40 4.24 -11.55
C ALA A 115 -9.93 4.65 -11.60
N ILE A 116 -9.52 5.47 -10.65
CA ILE A 116 -8.18 6.06 -10.58
C ILE A 116 -7.60 5.91 -9.19
N GLY A 117 -6.28 6.07 -9.09
CA GLY A 117 -5.59 6.04 -7.81
C GLY A 117 -5.51 4.65 -7.19
N GLU A 118 -5.50 4.61 -5.88
CA GLU A 118 -5.20 3.40 -5.11
C GLU A 118 -6.18 2.25 -5.36
N VAL A 119 -7.45 2.53 -5.54
CA VAL A 119 -8.47 1.47 -5.75
C VAL A 119 -8.31 0.69 -7.05
N ALA A 120 -7.57 1.25 -8.02
CA ALA A 120 -7.35 0.64 -9.33
C ALA A 120 -5.95 0.03 -9.50
N ASP A 121 -4.98 0.34 -8.63
CA ASP A 121 -3.58 -0.12 -8.67
C ASP A 121 -2.99 -0.18 -10.10
N ARG A 122 -3.25 0.88 -10.89
CA ARG A 122 -2.87 0.93 -12.32
C ARG A 122 -1.37 0.98 -12.53
N MET A 123 -0.68 1.57 -11.57
CA MET A 123 0.77 1.71 -11.52
C MET A 123 1.25 1.57 -10.07
N HIS A 124 2.44 2.02 -9.79
CA HIS A 124 2.95 2.02 -8.42
C HIS A 124 2.10 2.98 -7.55
N PRO A 125 1.45 2.52 -6.47
CA PRO A 125 0.50 3.33 -5.71
C PRO A 125 1.23 4.46 -4.95
N CYS A 126 1.04 5.67 -5.42
CA CYS A 126 1.51 6.90 -4.75
C CYS A 126 0.69 8.10 -5.20
N VAL A 127 0.84 9.23 -4.51
CA VAL A 127 0.11 10.46 -4.83
C VAL A 127 0.34 10.92 -6.26
N VAL A 128 1.59 10.85 -6.75
CA VAL A 128 1.94 11.31 -8.10
C VAL A 128 1.27 10.47 -9.17
N THR A 129 1.26 9.15 -9.04
CA THR A 129 0.59 8.26 -10.00
C THR A 129 -0.93 8.40 -9.94
N SER A 130 -1.50 8.63 -8.77
CA SER A 130 -2.94 8.91 -8.63
C SER A 130 -3.35 10.20 -9.35
N LEU A 131 -2.53 11.25 -9.28
CA LEU A 131 -2.76 12.48 -10.04
C LEU A 131 -2.66 12.24 -11.56
N ALA A 132 -1.66 11.47 -12.00
CA ALA A 132 -1.49 11.10 -13.40
C ALA A 132 -2.68 10.27 -13.93
N ASP A 133 -3.21 9.37 -13.13
CA ASP A 133 -4.44 8.63 -13.45
C ASP A 133 -5.63 9.57 -13.67
N GLY A 134 -5.76 10.61 -12.84
CA GLY A 134 -6.79 11.63 -13.00
C GLY A 134 -6.69 12.35 -14.35
N VAL A 135 -5.49 12.70 -14.79
CA VAL A 135 -5.24 13.28 -16.11
C VAL A 135 -5.62 12.29 -17.22
N THR A 136 -5.25 11.02 -17.06
CA THR A 136 -5.56 9.95 -18.04
C THR A 136 -7.07 9.80 -18.23
N ALA A 137 -7.82 9.70 -17.13
CA ALA A 137 -9.28 9.60 -17.15
C ALA A 137 -9.93 10.85 -17.78
N ALA A 138 -9.51 12.04 -17.35
CA ALA A 138 -10.05 13.31 -17.90
C ALA A 138 -9.83 13.41 -19.42
N LYS A 139 -8.65 13.03 -19.91
CA LYS A 139 -8.37 13.02 -21.34
C LYS A 139 -9.14 11.96 -22.10
N ALA A 140 -9.39 10.81 -21.51
CA ALA A 140 -10.25 9.78 -22.11
C ALA A 140 -11.69 10.27 -22.25
N ILE A 141 -12.26 10.89 -21.21
CA ILE A 141 -13.58 11.48 -21.18
C ILE A 141 -13.69 12.59 -22.25
N GLN A 142 -12.72 13.52 -22.27
CA GLN A 142 -12.71 14.61 -23.26
C GLN A 142 -12.74 14.06 -24.68
N ARG A 143 -11.87 13.12 -25.04
CA ARG A 143 -11.81 12.51 -26.36
C ARG A 143 -13.13 11.82 -26.77
N ARG A 144 -13.84 11.26 -25.80
CA ARG A 144 -15.13 10.61 -26.06
C ARG A 144 -16.21 11.65 -26.41
N TRP A 145 -16.25 12.76 -25.71
CA TRP A 145 -17.23 13.83 -25.95
C TRP A 145 -16.96 14.62 -27.23
N GLU A 146 -15.67 14.75 -27.59
CA GLU A 146 -15.27 15.44 -28.82
C GLU A 146 -15.39 14.58 -30.10
N ARG A 147 -15.66 13.27 -29.98
CA ARG A 147 -15.91 12.41 -31.13
C ARG A 147 -17.25 12.80 -31.76
N PRO A 148 -17.27 13.10 -33.10
CA PRO A 148 -18.54 13.27 -33.81
C PRO A 148 -19.39 12.00 -33.63
N ALA A 149 -20.70 12.15 -33.46
CA ALA A 149 -21.60 11.02 -33.43
C ALA A 149 -21.41 10.19 -34.74
N PRO A 150 -21.39 8.84 -34.66
CA PRO A 150 -21.31 8.03 -35.88
C PRO A 150 -22.43 8.41 -36.83
N PRO A 151 -22.20 8.47 -38.14
CA PRO A 151 -23.26 8.74 -39.10
C PRO A 151 -24.36 7.69 -38.95
N ARG A 152 -25.63 8.17 -38.89
CA ARG A 152 -26.81 7.33 -38.80
C ARG A 152 -27.03 6.52 -40.09
#